data_cef03df54b95f58b93dc44c25afab5c4
#
_entry.id   cef03df54b95f58b93dc44c25afab5c4
#
_cell.length_a   1.000
_cell.length_b   1.000
_cell.length_c   1.000
_cell.angle_alpha   90.00
_cell.angle_beta   90.00
_cell.angle_gamma   90.00
#
_symmetry.space_group_name_H-M   'P 1'
#
loop_
_entity.id
_entity.type
_entity.pdbx_description
1 polymer ?
#
loop_
_entity_poly.entity_id
_entity_poly.type
_entity_poly.pdbx_seq_one_letter_code
_entity_poly.pdbx_strand_id
1 'polypeptide(L)'
;MATKEIRGVQKIKVTIVGESKEDRDRKFKTIRDEMYNQWRALNLCMSLMATHNTLQQYNSGAENRLKAQLKKLDANIDKQQKIIDNPKTKEDKLAKAVSMIETLKEEKVKLEQDYKDKESHRTDIDVKFNEMYVKELYQIITKEFNFFTSDTASCVVQKVKNDFGNSLAEYSRGERSLINYKRNFPLMLRGNADSEYEKGKVRGVKFYYKGEGIYIKCFGGIEFKVARGAKLEKNIQYQHTLHKLINGEYRVSQSSLQFNKEGHLILNCNYRYNAEVKPKYIEGRVLGVDLGIAIPAYACLSDDTFIRKGFGCVEEFTKVRKQMKARREALQKSISKNKGGRGRKKKLKPLDRFKEKEQAFAKTYNHQISSAVVKFARDNMCQYIHLEKLTKQGFSDKLLGTWGYYQLQQMIMYKADRVGIEVRFVNPAYTSQKCSKCGHIARENRQTQSKFKCVECGHSLNADWNASINIGRSDEFMD
;
A
#
# COMPACT_ATOMS: atom_id res chain seq x y z
N MET A 1 9.21 -10.13 -27.10
CA MET A 1 7.88 -9.70 -26.62
C MET A 1 7.91 -9.82 -25.11
N ALA A 2 7.68 -8.76 -24.36
CA ALA A 2 7.67 -8.85 -22.90
C ALA A 2 6.30 -9.36 -22.44
N THR A 3 6.27 -10.55 -21.85
CA THR A 3 5.11 -11.07 -21.13
C THR A 3 5.05 -10.39 -19.77
N LYS A 4 3.95 -9.71 -19.46
CA LYS A 4 3.74 -9.03 -18.20
C LYS A 4 2.71 -9.76 -17.35
N GLU A 5 3.03 -10.04 -16.09
CA GLU A 5 2.06 -10.55 -15.13
C GLU A 5 1.07 -9.43 -14.72
N ILE A 6 -0.19 -9.64 -15.02
CA ILE A 6 -1.28 -8.74 -14.64
C ILE A 6 -2.04 -9.35 -13.47
N ARG A 7 -2.31 -8.53 -12.45
CA ARG A 7 -3.08 -8.92 -11.27
C ARG A 7 -4.44 -8.24 -11.24
N GLY A 8 -5.45 -8.97 -10.81
CA GLY A 8 -6.81 -8.48 -10.67
C GLY A 8 -7.48 -8.98 -9.40
N VAL A 9 -8.58 -8.32 -9.03
CA VAL A 9 -9.43 -8.72 -7.91
C VAL A 9 -10.87 -8.78 -8.37
N GLN A 10 -11.51 -9.94 -8.15
CA GLN A 10 -12.94 -10.12 -8.40
C GLN A 10 -13.69 -10.39 -7.10
N LYS A 11 -14.67 -9.55 -6.79
CA LYS A 11 -15.59 -9.80 -5.66
C LYS A 11 -16.72 -10.69 -6.10
N ILE A 12 -16.88 -11.81 -5.41
CA ILE A 12 -17.86 -12.84 -5.75
C ILE A 12 -18.74 -13.09 -4.53
N LYS A 13 -20.04 -12.88 -4.64
CA LYS A 13 -20.99 -13.28 -3.61
C LYS A 13 -21.20 -14.78 -3.68
N VAL A 14 -21.06 -15.46 -2.53
CA VAL A 14 -21.15 -16.91 -2.44
C VAL A 14 -22.12 -17.36 -1.36
N THR A 15 -22.67 -18.56 -1.52
CA THR A 15 -23.51 -19.24 -0.54
C THR A 15 -22.91 -20.60 -0.22
N ILE A 16 -22.94 -21.02 1.04
CA ILE A 16 -22.42 -22.33 1.47
C ILE A 16 -23.34 -23.43 0.92
N VAL A 17 -22.76 -24.46 0.34
CA VAL A 17 -23.46 -25.67 -0.08
C VAL A 17 -23.45 -26.66 1.07
N GLY A 18 -24.64 -27.23 1.40
CA GLY A 18 -24.78 -28.24 2.41
C GLY A 18 -26.03 -29.08 2.16
N GLU A 19 -26.00 -30.32 2.62
CA GLU A 19 -27.07 -31.31 2.45
C GLU A 19 -28.31 -30.95 3.28
N SER A 20 -28.11 -30.38 4.45
CA SER A 20 -29.16 -29.91 5.35
C SER A 20 -28.91 -28.47 5.82
N LYS A 21 -29.85 -27.90 6.56
CA LYS A 21 -29.69 -26.61 7.22
C LYS A 21 -28.63 -26.68 8.30
N GLU A 22 -28.63 -27.74 9.08
CA GLU A 22 -27.69 -28.00 10.19
C GLU A 22 -26.25 -28.12 9.66
N ASP A 23 -26.04 -28.77 8.50
CA ASP A 23 -24.75 -28.87 7.84
C ASP A 23 -24.24 -27.50 7.39
N ARG A 24 -25.11 -26.68 6.78
CA ARG A 24 -24.75 -25.30 6.41
C ARG A 24 -24.42 -24.45 7.63
N ASP A 25 -25.18 -24.56 8.71
CA ASP A 25 -24.96 -23.80 9.94
C ASP A 25 -23.64 -24.22 10.62
N ARG A 26 -23.30 -25.52 10.62
CA ARG A 26 -22.01 -26.04 11.08
C ARG A 26 -20.84 -25.45 10.26
N LYS A 27 -20.91 -25.52 8.95
CA LYS A 27 -19.90 -24.94 8.05
C LYS A 27 -19.74 -23.43 8.26
N PHE A 28 -20.86 -22.74 8.48
CA PHE A 28 -20.87 -21.31 8.76
C PHE A 28 -20.20 -20.98 10.10
N LYS A 29 -20.44 -21.80 11.12
CA LYS A 29 -19.77 -21.70 12.43
C LYS A 29 -18.28 -21.93 12.29
N THR A 30 -17.85 -22.98 11.57
CA THR A 30 -16.43 -23.27 11.31
C THR A 30 -15.70 -22.06 10.69
N ILE A 31 -16.31 -21.40 9.69
CA ILE A 31 -15.72 -20.19 9.06
C ILE A 31 -15.59 -19.05 10.10
N ARG A 32 -16.56 -18.85 10.96
CA ARG A 32 -16.50 -17.79 11.99
C ARG A 32 -15.47 -18.07 13.06
N ASP A 33 -15.37 -19.32 13.50
CA ASP A 33 -14.41 -19.76 14.51
C ASP A 33 -12.98 -19.63 13.96
N GLU A 34 -12.75 -19.98 12.69
CA GLU A 34 -11.48 -19.79 12.04
C GLU A 34 -11.11 -18.31 11.87
N MET A 35 -12.05 -17.45 11.49
CA MET A 35 -11.82 -16.00 11.44
C MET A 35 -11.43 -15.43 12.82
N TYR A 36 -12.01 -15.97 13.88
CA TYR A 36 -11.69 -15.58 15.26
C TYR A 36 -10.27 -16.01 15.65
N ASN A 37 -9.92 -17.26 15.38
CA ASN A 37 -8.58 -17.81 15.62
C ASN A 37 -7.52 -17.05 14.79
N GLN A 38 -7.79 -16.82 13.51
CA GLN A 38 -6.93 -16.03 12.65
C GLN A 38 -6.68 -14.62 13.19
N TRP A 39 -7.74 -13.93 13.65
CA TRP A 39 -7.59 -12.58 14.21
C TRP A 39 -6.70 -12.57 15.45
N ARG A 40 -6.90 -13.51 16.38
CA ARG A 40 -6.06 -13.65 17.58
C ARG A 40 -4.62 -13.94 17.21
N ALA A 41 -4.37 -14.88 16.30
CA ALA A 41 -3.07 -15.27 15.85
C ALA A 41 -2.32 -14.13 15.13
N LEU A 42 -3.00 -13.35 14.27
CA LEU A 42 -2.43 -12.17 13.62
C LEU A 42 -1.88 -11.15 14.62
N ASN A 43 -2.66 -10.84 15.67
CA ASN A 43 -2.24 -9.87 16.69
C ASN A 43 -1.14 -10.43 17.59
N LEU A 44 -1.19 -11.71 17.95
CA LEU A 44 -0.13 -12.38 18.70
C LEU A 44 1.20 -12.33 17.92
N CYS A 45 1.20 -12.77 16.67
CA CYS A 45 2.39 -12.74 15.83
C CYS A 45 2.95 -11.32 15.65
N MET A 46 2.08 -10.32 15.45
CA MET A 46 2.49 -8.93 15.31
C MET A 46 3.18 -8.41 16.58
N SER A 47 2.63 -8.75 17.75
CA SER A 47 3.23 -8.39 19.05
C SER A 47 4.58 -9.05 19.27
N LEU A 48 4.72 -10.34 18.93
CA LEU A 48 5.98 -11.08 19.04
C LEU A 48 7.05 -10.48 18.12
N MET A 49 6.71 -10.14 16.87
CA MET A 49 7.64 -9.49 15.94
C MET A 49 8.11 -8.11 16.43
N ALA A 50 7.18 -7.32 16.97
CA ALA A 50 7.52 -6.00 17.51
C ALA A 50 8.46 -6.11 18.73
N THR A 51 8.18 -7.03 19.64
CA THR A 51 9.03 -7.29 20.81
C THR A 51 10.44 -7.70 20.40
N HIS A 52 10.56 -8.64 19.47
CA HIS A 52 11.84 -9.09 18.92
C HIS A 52 12.63 -7.91 18.30
N ASN A 53 11.99 -7.13 17.44
CA ASN A 53 12.62 -5.97 16.80
C ASN A 53 13.11 -4.93 17.85
N THR A 54 12.31 -4.68 18.88
CA THR A 54 12.70 -3.75 19.95
C THR A 54 13.94 -4.22 20.69
N LEU A 55 14.03 -5.52 21.00
CA LEU A 55 15.19 -6.12 21.65
C LEU A 55 16.45 -6.06 20.77
N GLN A 56 16.31 -6.36 19.48
CA GLN A 56 17.42 -6.23 18.54
C GLN A 56 17.94 -4.79 18.42
N GLN A 57 17.03 -3.80 18.34
CA GLN A 57 17.41 -2.40 18.28
C GLN A 57 18.12 -1.93 19.56
N TYR A 58 17.66 -2.36 20.71
CA TYR A 58 18.29 -2.05 21.99
C TYR A 58 19.73 -2.57 22.05
N ASN A 59 19.92 -3.84 21.69
CA ASN A 59 21.24 -4.48 21.70
C ASN A 59 22.19 -3.83 20.68
N SER A 60 21.75 -3.61 19.45
CA SER A 60 22.58 -2.97 18.42
C SER A 60 22.93 -1.52 18.76
N GLY A 61 22.05 -0.78 19.41
CA GLY A 61 22.32 0.59 19.88
C GLY A 61 23.40 0.66 20.96
N ALA A 62 23.42 -0.32 21.88
CA ALA A 62 24.45 -0.41 22.92
C ALA A 62 25.83 -0.81 22.33
N GLU A 63 25.84 -1.79 21.43
CA GLU A 63 27.05 -2.23 20.71
C GLU A 63 27.63 -1.11 19.84
N ASN A 64 26.80 -0.39 19.11
CA ASN A 64 27.24 0.70 18.26
C ASN A 64 27.87 1.83 19.07
N ARG A 65 27.36 2.09 20.28
CA ARG A 65 27.98 3.05 21.21
C ARG A 65 29.37 2.61 21.66
N LEU A 66 29.52 1.33 22.07
CA LEU A 66 30.82 0.76 22.45
C LEU A 66 31.80 0.76 21.27
N LYS A 67 31.37 0.36 20.07
CA LYS A 67 32.19 0.43 18.84
C LYS A 67 32.67 1.87 18.56
N ALA A 68 31.78 2.85 18.73
CA ALA A 68 32.11 4.25 18.51
C ALA A 68 33.11 4.77 19.54
N GLN A 69 33.02 4.32 20.81
CA GLN A 69 33.99 4.64 21.88
C GLN A 69 35.35 4.00 21.62
N LEU A 70 35.39 2.71 21.23
CA LEU A 70 36.61 2.02 20.85
C LEU A 70 37.33 2.71 19.68
N LYS A 71 36.59 3.09 18.65
CA LYS A 71 37.15 3.83 17.50
C LYS A 71 37.74 5.20 17.91
N LYS A 72 37.13 5.89 18.89
CA LYS A 72 37.69 7.16 19.41
C LYS A 72 38.96 6.92 20.20
N LEU A 73 39.01 5.85 21.00
CA LEU A 73 40.22 5.48 21.76
C LEU A 73 41.36 5.11 20.82
N ASP A 74 41.11 4.32 19.78
CA ASP A 74 42.13 3.99 18.78
C ASP A 74 42.69 5.24 18.10
N ALA A 75 41.81 6.16 17.68
CA ALA A 75 42.25 7.43 17.07
C ALA A 75 43.08 8.29 18.05
N ASN A 76 42.77 8.26 19.36
CA ASN A 76 43.56 8.97 20.36
C ASN A 76 44.92 8.30 20.61
N ILE A 77 44.95 6.96 20.65
CA ILE A 77 46.21 6.19 20.77
C ILE A 77 47.12 6.50 19.59
N ASP A 78 46.57 6.44 18.33
CA ASP A 78 47.32 6.77 17.12
C ASP A 78 47.87 8.19 17.12
N LYS A 79 47.08 9.14 17.67
CA LYS A 79 47.51 10.53 17.80
C LYS A 79 48.67 10.69 18.78
N GLN A 80 48.62 10.01 19.92
CA GLN A 80 49.71 10.03 20.89
C GLN A 80 50.96 9.28 20.37
N GLN A 81 50.75 8.19 19.63
CA GLN A 81 51.84 7.43 19.01
C GLN A 81 52.62 8.30 18.01
N LYS A 82 51.95 9.09 17.20
CA LYS A 82 52.56 10.04 16.25
C LYS A 82 53.40 11.10 16.96
N ILE A 83 53.06 11.47 18.20
CA ILE A 83 53.86 12.39 19.02
C ILE A 83 55.16 11.71 19.50
N ILE A 84 55.10 10.44 19.87
CA ILE A 84 56.24 9.64 20.27
C ILE A 84 57.22 9.39 19.10
N ASP A 85 56.65 9.07 17.95
CA ASP A 85 57.42 8.75 16.74
C ASP A 85 58.08 9.96 16.08
N ASN A 86 57.75 11.18 16.52
CA ASN A 86 58.34 12.41 15.98
C ASN A 86 59.66 12.76 16.66
N PRO A 87 60.82 12.66 15.99
CA PRO A 87 62.15 12.86 16.57
C PRO A 87 62.45 14.30 17.07
N LYS A 88 61.54 15.24 16.79
CA LYS A 88 61.64 16.64 17.25
C LYS A 88 60.86 16.92 18.53
N THR A 89 60.23 15.92 19.15
CA THR A 89 59.39 16.09 20.35
C THR A 89 60.29 16.27 21.59
N LYS A 90 59.99 17.28 22.42
CA LYS A 90 60.68 17.53 23.69
C LYS A 90 60.41 16.42 24.70
N GLU A 91 61.41 16.08 25.55
CA GLU A 91 61.35 14.99 26.55
C GLU A 91 60.12 15.04 27.45
N ASP A 92 59.74 16.21 27.97
CA ASP A 92 58.52 16.37 28.80
C ASP A 92 57.22 16.00 28.11
N LYS A 93 57.12 16.25 26.79
CA LYS A 93 55.94 15.87 25.98
C LYS A 93 55.95 14.39 25.62
N LEU A 94 57.11 13.82 25.47
CA LEU A 94 57.30 12.39 25.20
C LEU A 94 56.88 11.55 26.40
N ALA A 95 57.34 11.93 27.62
CA ALA A 95 56.95 11.25 28.86
C ALA A 95 55.43 11.29 29.11
N LYS A 96 54.77 12.45 28.85
CA LYS A 96 53.33 12.62 28.96
C LYS A 96 52.56 11.77 27.91
N ALA A 97 53.06 11.70 26.70
CA ALA A 97 52.41 10.91 25.64
C ALA A 97 52.50 9.40 25.94
N VAL A 98 53.63 8.92 26.48
CA VAL A 98 53.80 7.52 26.88
C VAL A 98 52.82 7.14 28.01
N SER A 99 52.80 7.93 29.09
CA SER A 99 51.85 7.71 30.21
C SER A 99 50.40 7.73 29.75
N MET A 100 50.06 8.64 28.82
CA MET A 100 48.69 8.73 28.28
C MET A 100 48.30 7.53 27.41
N ILE A 101 49.24 6.96 26.65
CA ILE A 101 49.00 5.73 25.87
C ILE A 101 48.73 4.53 26.80
N GLU A 102 49.47 4.43 27.91
CA GLU A 102 49.23 3.33 28.88
C GLU A 102 47.81 3.42 29.46
N THR A 103 47.37 4.59 29.88
CA THR A 103 46.00 4.82 30.38
C THR A 103 44.94 4.53 29.35
N LEU A 104 45.12 4.98 28.10
CA LEU A 104 44.19 4.72 27.00
C LEU A 104 44.10 3.24 26.61
N LYS A 105 45.26 2.50 26.71
CA LYS A 105 45.27 1.05 26.48
C LYS A 105 44.53 0.28 27.58
N GLU A 106 44.65 0.67 28.83
CA GLU A 106 43.88 0.08 29.94
C GLU A 106 42.37 0.31 29.77
N GLU A 107 41.98 1.53 29.38
CA GLU A 107 40.61 1.88 29.13
C GLU A 107 40.04 1.09 27.91
N LYS A 108 40.85 0.90 26.86
CA LYS A 108 40.50 0.07 25.70
C LYS A 108 40.24 -1.37 26.10
N VAL A 109 41.08 -1.97 26.92
CA VAL A 109 40.92 -3.37 27.39
C VAL A 109 39.59 -3.54 28.15
N LYS A 110 39.23 -2.57 29.01
CA LYS A 110 37.93 -2.61 29.71
C LYS A 110 36.76 -2.52 28.77
N LEU A 111 36.79 -1.61 27.80
CA LEU A 111 35.73 -1.46 26.81
C LEU A 111 35.62 -2.66 25.86
N GLU A 112 36.73 -3.29 25.52
CA GLU A 112 36.72 -4.54 24.72
C GLU A 112 36.08 -5.70 25.50
N GLN A 113 36.32 -5.76 26.82
CA GLN A 113 35.65 -6.75 27.66
C GLN A 113 34.16 -6.49 27.77
N ASP A 114 33.73 -5.22 28.02
CA ASP A 114 32.32 -4.83 28.04
C ASP A 114 31.63 -5.13 26.71
N TYR A 115 32.32 -4.98 25.58
CA TYR A 115 31.82 -5.32 24.28
C TYR A 115 31.59 -6.84 24.11
N LYS A 116 32.58 -7.65 24.52
CA LYS A 116 32.48 -9.14 24.50
C LYS A 116 31.37 -9.64 25.41
N ASP A 117 31.21 -9.08 26.58
CA ASP A 117 30.16 -9.47 27.53
C ASP A 117 28.76 -9.14 26.94
N LYS A 118 28.59 -7.99 26.29
CA LYS A 118 27.35 -7.64 25.62
C LYS A 118 27.10 -8.50 24.37
N GLU A 119 28.13 -8.82 23.61
CA GLU A 119 28.01 -9.69 22.43
C GLU A 119 27.60 -11.11 22.85
N SER A 120 28.17 -11.67 23.93
CA SER A 120 27.77 -12.98 24.46
C SER A 120 26.33 -12.96 24.97
N HIS A 121 25.93 -11.92 25.66
CA HIS A 121 24.57 -11.75 26.17
C HIS A 121 23.54 -11.59 25.03
N ARG A 122 23.90 -10.87 23.95
CA ARG A 122 23.10 -10.78 22.72
C ARG A 122 22.91 -12.15 22.09
N THR A 123 23.96 -12.95 21.98
CA THR A 123 23.91 -14.28 21.36
C THR A 123 22.90 -15.17 22.06
N ASP A 124 22.85 -15.14 23.39
CA ASP A 124 21.90 -15.91 24.19
C ASP A 124 20.45 -15.45 23.97
N ILE A 125 20.23 -14.14 23.94
CA ILE A 125 18.91 -13.56 23.66
C ILE A 125 18.51 -13.80 22.21
N ASP A 126 19.41 -13.61 21.24
CA ASP A 126 19.15 -13.81 19.83
C ASP A 126 18.90 -15.29 19.50
N VAL A 127 19.59 -16.22 20.13
CA VAL A 127 19.34 -17.66 20.00
C VAL A 127 17.93 -17.98 20.49
N LYS A 128 17.56 -17.56 21.69
CA LYS A 128 16.23 -17.79 22.25
C LYS A 128 15.11 -17.15 21.42
N PHE A 129 15.34 -15.96 20.87
CA PHE A 129 14.35 -15.26 20.05
C PHE A 129 14.37 -15.66 18.57
N ASN A 130 15.54 -16.02 18.00
CA ASN A 130 15.59 -16.56 16.64
C ASN A 130 14.97 -17.96 16.57
N GLU A 131 15.08 -18.75 17.58
CA GLU A 131 14.33 -20.00 17.74
C GLU A 131 12.81 -19.74 17.75
N MET A 132 12.34 -18.67 18.38
CA MET A 132 10.95 -18.25 18.35
C MET A 132 10.54 -17.60 17.01
N TYR A 133 11.46 -17.02 16.25
CA TYR A 133 11.13 -15.99 15.24
C TYR A 133 10.75 -16.51 13.85
N VAL A 134 11.33 -17.58 13.34
CA VAL A 134 11.13 -17.91 11.91
C VAL A 134 10.47 -19.26 11.70
N LYS A 135 10.90 -20.27 12.39
CA LYS A 135 10.27 -21.61 12.36
C LYS A 135 9.13 -21.71 13.37
N GLU A 136 9.21 -20.94 14.47
CA GLU A 136 8.37 -21.10 15.64
C GLU A 136 7.09 -20.27 15.64
N LEU A 137 7.00 -19.11 14.96
CA LEU A 137 5.71 -18.41 14.86
C LEU A 137 4.61 -19.33 14.37
N TYR A 138 4.89 -20.16 13.37
CA TYR A 138 3.95 -21.15 12.89
C TYR A 138 3.64 -22.20 13.96
N GLN A 139 4.66 -22.72 14.65
CA GLN A 139 4.49 -23.70 15.71
C GLN A 139 3.76 -23.14 16.93
N ILE A 140 4.10 -21.89 17.33
CA ILE A 140 3.43 -21.21 18.44
C ILE A 140 1.95 -21.08 18.16
N ILE A 141 1.56 -20.52 17.00
CA ILE A 141 0.15 -20.30 16.70
C ILE A 141 -0.63 -21.59 16.46
N THR A 142 0.01 -22.64 15.93
CA THR A 142 -0.66 -23.94 15.74
C THR A 142 -0.84 -24.72 17.04
N LYS A 143 0.00 -24.48 18.05
CA LYS A 143 -0.19 -25.00 19.41
C LYS A 143 -1.26 -24.23 20.18
N GLU A 144 -1.27 -22.90 20.04
CA GLU A 144 -2.17 -22.00 20.78
C GLU A 144 -3.60 -21.96 20.22
N PHE A 145 -3.73 -22.07 18.88
CA PHE A 145 -5.01 -21.94 18.20
C PHE A 145 -5.36 -23.22 17.44
N ASN A 146 -6.59 -23.69 17.67
CA ASN A 146 -7.11 -24.85 16.94
C ASN A 146 -7.61 -24.39 15.55
N PHE A 147 -6.72 -24.32 14.58
CA PHE A 147 -7.06 -23.98 13.20
C PHE A 147 -7.75 -25.13 12.49
N PHE A 148 -8.80 -24.82 11.74
CA PHE A 148 -9.47 -25.78 10.87
C PHE A 148 -8.58 -26.24 9.70
N THR A 149 -7.72 -25.35 9.21
CA THR A 149 -6.77 -25.68 8.15
C THR A 149 -5.37 -25.11 8.46
N SER A 150 -4.33 -25.90 8.15
CA SER A 150 -2.93 -25.46 8.24
C SER A 150 -2.61 -24.29 7.31
N ASP A 151 -3.37 -24.13 6.23
CA ASP A 151 -3.23 -23.02 5.29
C ASP A 151 -3.52 -21.67 5.95
N THR A 152 -4.48 -21.62 6.90
CA THR A 152 -4.77 -20.38 7.65
C THR A 152 -3.57 -19.94 8.48
N ALA A 153 -2.93 -20.85 9.21
CA ALA A 153 -1.74 -20.54 10.00
C ALA A 153 -0.58 -20.03 9.12
N SER A 154 -0.35 -20.69 7.97
CA SER A 154 0.66 -20.26 7.00
C SER A 154 0.37 -18.85 6.45
N CYS A 155 -0.89 -18.56 6.11
CA CYS A 155 -1.31 -17.24 5.66
C CYS A 155 -1.12 -16.15 6.74
N VAL A 156 -1.38 -16.48 8.02
CA VAL A 156 -1.16 -15.58 9.15
C VAL A 156 0.31 -15.16 9.24
N VAL A 157 1.22 -16.13 9.28
CA VAL A 157 2.66 -15.87 9.39
C VAL A 157 3.14 -15.01 8.21
N GLN A 158 2.77 -15.39 6.99
CA GLN A 158 3.17 -14.64 5.79
C GLN A 158 2.63 -13.20 5.79
N LYS A 159 1.37 -13.03 6.19
CA LYS A 159 0.73 -11.70 6.26
C LYS A 159 1.42 -10.80 7.27
N VAL A 160 1.69 -11.31 8.47
CA VAL A 160 2.33 -10.53 9.54
C VAL A 160 3.74 -10.13 9.12
N LYS A 161 4.54 -11.05 8.55
CA LYS A 161 5.89 -10.75 8.05
C LYS A 161 5.87 -9.61 7.02
N ASN A 162 4.97 -9.68 6.05
CA ASN A 162 4.87 -8.65 5.02
C ASN A 162 4.43 -7.30 5.59
N ASP A 163 3.41 -7.29 6.46
CA ASP A 163 2.88 -6.05 7.03
C ASP A 163 3.88 -5.40 8.00
N PHE A 164 4.57 -6.20 8.81
CA PHE A 164 5.60 -5.72 9.70
C PHE A 164 6.79 -5.15 8.93
N GLY A 165 7.32 -5.89 7.95
CA GLY A 165 8.42 -5.43 7.11
C GLY A 165 8.10 -4.11 6.39
N ASN A 166 6.90 -3.99 5.81
CA ASN A 166 6.46 -2.78 5.12
C ASN A 166 6.26 -1.56 6.05
N SER A 167 6.04 -1.79 7.35
CA SER A 167 5.80 -0.72 8.34
C SER A 167 6.99 -0.49 9.28
N LEU A 168 8.04 -1.30 9.18
CA LEU A 168 9.16 -1.32 10.13
C LEU A 168 9.86 0.03 10.25
N ALA A 169 10.15 0.69 9.13
CA ALA A 169 10.83 1.98 9.13
C ALA A 169 10.01 3.08 9.81
N GLU A 170 8.71 3.17 9.52
CA GLU A 170 7.79 4.13 10.15
C GLU A 170 7.58 3.81 11.64
N TYR A 171 7.46 2.52 11.98
CA TYR A 171 7.33 2.05 13.36
C TYR A 171 8.58 2.37 14.20
N SER A 172 9.77 2.10 13.66
CA SER A 172 11.05 2.35 14.36
C SER A 172 11.31 3.83 14.60
N ARG A 173 10.79 4.72 13.72
CA ARG A 173 10.88 6.17 13.92
C ARG A 173 9.78 6.75 14.82
N GLY A 174 8.83 5.93 15.28
CA GLY A 174 7.69 6.39 16.08
C GLY A 174 6.62 7.15 15.28
N GLU A 175 6.70 7.13 13.95
CA GLU A 175 5.74 7.80 13.06
C GLU A 175 4.43 7.03 12.91
N ARG A 176 4.47 5.75 13.27
CA ARG A 176 3.34 4.84 13.16
C ARG A 176 3.25 3.91 14.35
N SER A 177 2.03 3.70 14.85
CA SER A 177 1.76 2.67 15.85
C SER A 177 1.79 1.27 15.25
N LEU A 178 2.02 0.27 16.11
CA LEU A 178 1.95 -1.14 15.72
C LEU A 178 0.60 -1.48 15.09
N ILE A 179 0.62 -2.29 14.03
CA ILE A 179 -0.60 -2.71 13.34
C ILE A 179 -1.44 -3.58 14.26
N ASN A 180 -2.71 -3.19 14.45
CA ASN A 180 -3.71 -3.95 15.18
C ASN A 180 -4.80 -4.41 14.21
N TYR A 181 -4.90 -5.73 14.01
CA TYR A 181 -5.93 -6.31 13.14
C TYR A 181 -7.28 -6.33 13.84
N LYS A 182 -8.32 -5.96 13.12
CA LYS A 182 -9.70 -5.92 13.66
C LYS A 182 -10.32 -7.31 13.67
N ARG A 183 -11.21 -7.56 14.63
CA ARG A 183 -11.91 -8.86 14.79
C ARG A 183 -12.64 -9.34 13.52
N ASN A 184 -13.08 -8.44 12.67
CA ASN A 184 -13.74 -8.76 11.40
C ASN A 184 -12.78 -8.79 10.19
N PHE A 185 -11.49 -9.03 10.45
CA PHE A 185 -10.50 -9.19 9.38
C PHE A 185 -10.91 -10.38 8.50
N PRO A 186 -10.83 -10.25 7.15
CA PRO A 186 -11.23 -11.32 6.24
C PRO A 186 -10.44 -12.61 6.46
N LEU A 187 -11.09 -13.77 6.39
CA LEU A 187 -10.42 -15.06 6.40
C LEU A 187 -9.53 -15.17 5.18
N MET A 188 -8.25 -15.35 5.40
CA MET A 188 -7.27 -15.50 4.32
C MET A 188 -7.32 -16.92 3.75
N LEU A 189 -7.28 -16.99 2.43
CA LEU A 189 -7.28 -18.24 1.68
C LEU A 189 -5.95 -18.35 0.93
N ARG A 190 -5.36 -19.53 0.96
CA ARG A 190 -4.13 -19.83 0.21
C ARG A 190 -4.32 -19.58 -1.28
N GLY A 191 -3.32 -19.00 -1.92
CA GLY A 191 -3.22 -18.96 -3.39
C GLY A 191 -2.76 -20.32 -3.94
N ASN A 192 -2.96 -20.53 -5.23
CA ASN A 192 -2.55 -21.73 -5.92
C ASN A 192 -1.19 -21.53 -6.61
N ALA A 193 -0.31 -22.52 -6.49
CA ALA A 193 0.96 -22.53 -7.20
C ALA A 193 0.74 -22.88 -8.69
N ASP A 194 1.63 -22.41 -9.56
CA ASP A 194 1.53 -22.70 -11.01
C ASP A 194 1.63 -24.20 -11.29
N SER A 195 2.51 -24.90 -10.58
CA SER A 195 2.65 -26.35 -10.65
C SER A 195 1.38 -27.14 -10.26
N GLU A 196 0.48 -26.55 -9.47
CA GLU A 196 -0.81 -27.18 -9.14
C GLU A 196 -1.76 -27.17 -10.33
N TYR A 197 -1.76 -26.09 -11.14
CA TYR A 197 -2.52 -26.01 -12.38
C TYR A 197 -2.00 -27.00 -13.43
N GLU A 198 -0.68 -27.09 -13.58
CA GLU A 198 -0.03 -28.02 -14.52
C GLU A 198 -0.36 -29.48 -14.20
N LYS A 199 -0.42 -29.83 -12.92
CA LYS A 199 -0.77 -31.17 -12.44
C LYS A 199 -2.28 -31.43 -12.30
N GLY A 200 -3.14 -30.45 -12.60
CA GLY A 200 -4.59 -30.54 -12.41
C GLY A 200 -5.05 -30.68 -10.95
N LYS A 201 -4.16 -30.47 -9.98
CA LYS A 201 -4.36 -30.69 -8.53
C LYS A 201 -4.39 -29.38 -7.76
N VAL A 202 -5.31 -28.45 -8.10
CA VAL A 202 -5.48 -27.18 -7.40
C VAL A 202 -6.00 -27.42 -5.98
N ARG A 203 -5.21 -27.08 -4.97
CA ARG A 203 -5.52 -27.30 -3.54
C ARG A 203 -6.17 -26.09 -2.86
N GLY A 204 -5.87 -24.86 -3.27
CA GLY A 204 -6.38 -23.65 -2.66
C GLY A 204 -7.83 -23.36 -3.05
N VAL A 205 -8.04 -22.37 -3.92
CA VAL A 205 -9.39 -21.97 -4.42
C VAL A 205 -9.60 -22.54 -5.81
N LYS A 206 -10.51 -23.49 -5.95
CA LYS A 206 -10.83 -24.15 -7.22
C LYS A 206 -12.22 -23.73 -7.69
N PHE A 207 -12.30 -23.23 -8.91
CA PHE A 207 -13.56 -22.91 -9.60
C PHE A 207 -13.95 -24.05 -10.55
N TYR A 208 -15.24 -24.34 -10.65
CA TYR A 208 -15.75 -25.37 -11.57
C TYR A 208 -17.24 -25.21 -11.86
N TYR A 209 -17.69 -25.81 -12.95
CA TYR A 209 -19.11 -25.93 -13.27
C TYR A 209 -19.73 -27.17 -12.62
N LYS A 210 -20.98 -27.04 -12.12
CA LYS A 210 -21.80 -28.17 -11.67
C LYS A 210 -23.24 -27.91 -12.12
N GLY A 211 -23.69 -28.66 -13.15
CA GLY A 211 -24.89 -28.30 -13.92
C GLY A 211 -24.78 -26.89 -14.49
N GLU A 212 -25.80 -26.08 -14.38
CA GLU A 212 -25.78 -24.69 -14.84
C GLU A 212 -25.13 -23.71 -13.85
N GLY A 213 -24.67 -24.19 -12.72
CA GLY A 213 -24.11 -23.36 -11.64
C GLY A 213 -22.58 -23.27 -11.66
N ILE A 214 -22.04 -22.15 -11.19
CA ILE A 214 -20.61 -22.01 -10.89
C ILE A 214 -20.40 -22.26 -9.42
N TYR A 215 -19.45 -23.13 -9.10
CA TYR A 215 -19.12 -23.53 -7.74
C TYR A 215 -17.65 -23.27 -7.46
N ILE A 216 -17.35 -23.10 -6.19
CA ILE A 216 -16.02 -22.83 -5.67
C ILE A 216 -15.76 -23.77 -4.51
N LYS A 217 -14.65 -24.53 -4.59
CA LYS A 217 -14.16 -25.36 -3.49
C LYS A 217 -12.95 -24.69 -2.89
N CYS A 218 -12.97 -24.40 -1.60
CA CYS A 218 -11.84 -23.81 -0.87
C CYS A 218 -11.98 -24.08 0.62
N PHE A 219 -11.03 -23.62 1.42
CA PHE A 219 -11.07 -23.66 2.88
C PHE A 219 -11.47 -25.03 3.43
N GLY A 220 -10.51 -25.98 3.45
CA GLY A 220 -10.73 -27.34 3.95
C GLY A 220 -11.74 -28.16 3.17
N GLY A 221 -11.97 -27.79 1.89
CA GLY A 221 -12.86 -28.51 1.00
C GLY A 221 -14.32 -28.09 1.07
N ILE A 222 -14.66 -27.03 1.79
CA ILE A 222 -16.02 -26.47 1.80
C ILE A 222 -16.38 -25.99 0.40
N GLU A 223 -17.58 -26.41 -0.04
CA GLU A 223 -18.14 -26.04 -1.34
C GLU A 223 -19.04 -24.80 -1.22
N PHE A 224 -18.87 -23.86 -2.13
CA PHE A 224 -19.66 -22.65 -2.22
C PHE A 224 -20.28 -22.53 -3.61
N LYS A 225 -21.51 -22.08 -3.67
CA LYS A 225 -22.19 -21.73 -4.94
C LYS A 225 -22.07 -20.24 -5.18
N VAL A 226 -21.67 -19.83 -6.37
CA VAL A 226 -21.67 -18.43 -6.80
C VAL A 226 -23.11 -17.94 -6.87
N ALA A 227 -23.41 -16.86 -6.15
CA ALA A 227 -24.75 -16.28 -6.17
C ALA A 227 -25.01 -15.60 -7.51
N ARG A 228 -26.07 -16.01 -8.18
CA ARG A 228 -26.56 -15.36 -9.40
C ARG A 228 -27.36 -14.12 -9.03
N GLY A 229 -27.31 -13.10 -9.88
CA GLY A 229 -28.13 -11.91 -9.76
C GLY A 229 -28.22 -11.19 -11.09
N ALA A 230 -29.39 -10.69 -11.45
CA ALA A 230 -29.70 -10.11 -12.76
C ALA A 230 -28.67 -9.05 -13.26
N LYS A 231 -28.05 -8.30 -12.35
CA LYS A 231 -26.97 -7.35 -12.69
C LYS A 231 -25.64 -8.02 -13.01
N LEU A 232 -25.35 -9.15 -12.38
CA LEU A 232 -24.09 -9.90 -12.57
C LEU A 232 -24.17 -10.74 -13.84
N GLU A 233 -25.33 -11.29 -14.17
CA GLU A 233 -25.56 -12.04 -15.41
C GLU A 233 -25.43 -11.16 -16.66
N LYS A 234 -25.76 -9.87 -16.56
CA LYS A 234 -25.59 -8.88 -17.63
C LYS A 234 -24.17 -8.29 -17.72
N ASN A 235 -23.28 -8.57 -16.75
CA ASN A 235 -21.92 -8.05 -16.74
C ASN A 235 -20.97 -9.01 -17.47
N ILE A 236 -20.74 -8.74 -18.74
CA ILE A 236 -19.88 -9.54 -19.64
C ILE A 236 -18.48 -9.73 -19.06
N GLN A 237 -17.88 -8.66 -18.49
CA GLN A 237 -16.53 -8.74 -17.91
C GLN A 237 -16.49 -9.66 -16.69
N TYR A 238 -17.54 -9.66 -15.87
CA TYR A 238 -17.63 -10.54 -14.71
C TYR A 238 -17.72 -12.00 -15.15
N GLN A 239 -18.57 -12.31 -16.11
CA GLN A 239 -18.73 -13.67 -16.67
C GLN A 239 -17.43 -14.15 -17.32
N HIS A 240 -16.80 -13.32 -18.13
CA HIS A 240 -15.51 -13.62 -18.76
C HIS A 240 -14.41 -13.92 -17.71
N THR A 241 -14.35 -13.14 -16.62
CA THR A 241 -13.38 -13.40 -15.53
C THR A 241 -13.65 -14.75 -14.86
N LEU A 242 -14.91 -15.09 -14.56
CA LEU A 242 -15.26 -16.39 -13.97
C LEU A 242 -14.91 -17.55 -14.91
N HIS A 243 -15.21 -17.42 -16.19
CA HIS A 243 -14.86 -18.43 -17.19
C HIS A 243 -13.35 -18.68 -17.25
N LYS A 244 -12.54 -17.63 -17.27
CA LYS A 244 -11.06 -17.74 -17.27
C LYS A 244 -10.50 -18.33 -15.97
N LEU A 245 -11.15 -18.07 -14.82
CA LEU A 245 -10.79 -18.71 -13.55
C LEU A 245 -11.09 -20.21 -13.55
N ILE A 246 -12.21 -20.62 -14.18
CA ILE A 246 -12.60 -22.04 -14.30
C ILE A 246 -11.64 -22.78 -15.21
N ASN A 247 -11.29 -22.19 -16.35
CA ASN A 247 -10.38 -22.81 -17.32
C ASN A 247 -8.90 -22.75 -16.92
N GLY A 248 -8.56 -22.11 -15.76
CA GLY A 248 -7.19 -22.01 -15.30
C GLY A 248 -6.31 -20.99 -16.05
N GLU A 249 -6.88 -20.23 -17.00
CA GLU A 249 -6.18 -19.13 -17.67
C GLU A 249 -5.84 -18.00 -16.69
N TYR A 250 -6.73 -17.74 -15.73
CA TYR A 250 -6.48 -16.87 -14.59
C TYR A 250 -6.16 -17.74 -13.37
N ARG A 251 -4.96 -17.54 -12.80
CA ARG A 251 -4.48 -18.31 -11.66
C ARG A 251 -4.81 -17.58 -10.36
N VAL A 252 -5.45 -18.27 -9.43
CA VAL A 252 -5.88 -17.66 -8.16
C VAL A 252 -4.66 -17.43 -7.27
N SER A 253 -4.47 -16.20 -6.84
CA SER A 253 -3.51 -15.79 -5.82
C SER A 253 -4.13 -15.83 -4.43
N GLN A 254 -3.36 -15.50 -3.39
CA GLN A 254 -3.88 -15.42 -2.03
C GLN A 254 -5.14 -14.55 -1.99
N SER A 255 -6.24 -15.16 -1.62
CA SER A 255 -7.59 -14.59 -1.66
C SER A 255 -8.15 -14.44 -0.25
N SER A 256 -9.36 -13.93 -0.11
CA SER A 256 -9.98 -13.83 1.21
C SER A 256 -11.48 -13.97 1.17
N LEU A 257 -12.04 -14.52 2.26
CA LEU A 257 -13.48 -14.68 2.48
C LEU A 257 -13.92 -13.75 3.61
N GLN A 258 -14.99 -13.00 3.42
CA GLN A 258 -15.49 -12.07 4.44
C GLN A 258 -17.01 -11.99 4.46
N PHE A 259 -17.55 -11.57 5.59
CA PHE A 259 -18.97 -11.20 5.68
C PHE A 259 -19.14 -9.72 5.32
N ASN A 260 -20.10 -9.43 4.44
CA ASN A 260 -20.52 -8.05 4.25
C ASN A 260 -21.41 -7.59 5.42
N LYS A 261 -21.79 -6.31 5.44
CA LYS A 261 -22.64 -5.74 6.50
C LYS A 261 -24.06 -6.36 6.57
N GLU A 262 -24.49 -7.03 5.52
CA GLU A 262 -25.77 -7.71 5.42
C GLU A 262 -25.68 -9.19 5.84
N GLY A 263 -24.48 -9.66 6.21
CA GLY A 263 -24.24 -11.04 6.61
C GLY A 263 -23.98 -12.01 5.45
N HIS A 264 -23.90 -11.53 4.22
CA HIS A 264 -23.57 -12.39 3.08
C HIS A 264 -22.05 -12.64 3.00
N LEU A 265 -21.69 -13.84 2.58
CA LEU A 265 -20.31 -14.20 2.29
C LEU A 265 -19.88 -13.63 0.95
N ILE A 266 -18.70 -12.98 0.96
CA ILE A 266 -18.05 -12.42 -0.22
C ILE A 266 -16.65 -13.01 -0.31
N LEU A 267 -16.35 -13.69 -1.40
CA LEU A 267 -15.01 -14.08 -1.77
C LEU A 267 -14.37 -12.92 -2.53
N ASN A 268 -13.27 -12.37 -2.01
CA ASN A 268 -12.38 -11.48 -2.74
C ASN A 268 -11.34 -12.38 -3.42
N CYS A 269 -11.59 -12.75 -4.64
CA CYS A 269 -10.71 -13.58 -5.45
C CYS A 269 -9.64 -12.72 -6.08
N ASN A 270 -8.42 -12.84 -5.60
CA ASN A 270 -7.24 -12.27 -6.25
C ASN A 270 -6.76 -13.27 -7.31
N TYR A 271 -6.48 -12.76 -8.49
CA TYR A 271 -5.99 -13.59 -9.60
C TYR A 271 -4.88 -12.90 -10.36
N ARG A 272 -4.08 -13.71 -11.06
CA ARG A 272 -3.01 -13.26 -11.94
C ARG A 272 -3.07 -14.00 -13.26
N TYR A 273 -2.56 -13.37 -14.29
CA TYR A 273 -2.39 -13.97 -15.61
C TYR A 273 -1.27 -13.25 -16.36
N ASN A 274 -0.65 -13.95 -17.30
CA ASN A 274 0.36 -13.37 -18.16
C ASN A 274 -0.34 -12.80 -19.40
N ALA A 275 -0.10 -11.53 -19.68
CA ALA A 275 -0.58 -10.88 -20.90
C ALA A 275 0.61 -10.46 -21.76
N GLU A 276 0.50 -10.69 -23.06
CA GLU A 276 1.39 -10.04 -24.00
C GLU A 276 0.98 -8.58 -24.12
N VAL A 277 1.75 -7.71 -23.51
CA VAL A 277 1.57 -6.28 -23.66
C VAL A 277 2.45 -5.84 -24.83
N LYS A 278 1.81 -5.44 -25.92
CA LYS A 278 2.48 -4.81 -27.07
C LYS A 278 2.19 -3.30 -27.01
N PRO A 279 2.91 -2.54 -26.20
CA PRO A 279 2.71 -1.11 -26.12
C PRO A 279 3.12 -0.50 -27.45
N LYS A 280 2.18 0.19 -28.12
CA LYS A 280 2.49 1.08 -29.22
C LYS A 280 2.77 2.43 -28.63
N TYR A 281 4.01 2.87 -28.66
CA TYR A 281 4.41 4.21 -28.22
C TYR A 281 5.42 4.84 -29.17
N ILE A 282 5.50 6.14 -29.11
CA ILE A 282 6.60 6.93 -29.70
C ILE A 282 7.66 7.05 -28.60
N GLU A 283 8.90 6.67 -28.92
CA GLU A 283 10.00 6.69 -27.97
C GLU A 283 10.19 8.10 -27.37
N GLY A 284 10.32 8.15 -26.04
CA GLY A 284 10.48 9.40 -25.31
C GLY A 284 9.22 10.26 -25.17
N ARG A 285 8.08 9.89 -25.78
CA ARG A 285 6.85 10.69 -25.67
C ARG A 285 6.24 10.61 -24.28
N VAL A 286 6.05 11.78 -23.67
CA VAL A 286 5.57 11.96 -22.31
C VAL A 286 4.22 12.67 -22.29
N LEU A 287 3.29 12.17 -21.49
CA LEU A 287 2.08 12.89 -21.07
C LEU A 287 2.31 13.49 -19.68
N GLY A 288 2.45 14.81 -19.55
CA GLY A 288 2.45 15.50 -18.27
C GLY A 288 1.04 15.68 -17.78
N VAL A 289 0.77 15.30 -16.51
CA VAL A 289 -0.57 15.37 -15.91
C VAL A 289 -0.49 16.15 -14.61
N ASP A 290 -1.13 17.31 -14.59
CA ASP A 290 -1.37 18.13 -13.41
C ASP A 290 -2.64 17.66 -12.71
N LEU A 291 -2.59 17.46 -11.38
CA LEU A 291 -3.73 17.07 -10.54
C LEU A 291 -4.23 18.30 -9.77
N GLY A 292 -5.20 18.99 -10.36
CA GLY A 292 -5.71 20.24 -9.88
C GLY A 292 -7.04 20.15 -9.11
N ILE A 293 -7.43 21.30 -8.53
CA ILE A 293 -8.69 21.47 -7.78
C ILE A 293 -9.86 21.72 -8.74
N ALA A 294 -9.72 22.64 -9.67
CA ALA A 294 -10.78 23.03 -10.61
C ALA A 294 -11.03 21.93 -11.65
N ILE A 295 -9.95 21.43 -12.24
CA ILE A 295 -9.94 20.29 -13.15
C ILE A 295 -9.15 19.18 -12.47
N PRO A 296 -9.80 18.07 -12.09
CA PRO A 296 -9.15 16.96 -11.36
C PRO A 296 -7.87 16.40 -11.97
N ALA A 297 -7.79 16.38 -13.30
CA ALA A 297 -6.58 16.07 -14.02
C ALA A 297 -6.53 16.85 -15.33
N TYR A 298 -5.46 17.58 -15.56
CA TYR A 298 -5.19 18.27 -16.82
C TYR A 298 -3.96 17.65 -17.46
N ALA A 299 -4.06 17.20 -18.69
CA ALA A 299 -2.99 16.49 -19.36
C ALA A 299 -2.55 17.19 -20.65
N CYS A 300 -1.23 17.22 -20.91
CA CYS A 300 -0.62 17.79 -22.09
C CYS A 300 0.57 16.95 -22.54
N LEU A 301 0.76 16.77 -23.86
CA LEU A 301 1.97 16.13 -24.38
C LEU A 301 3.18 17.07 -24.23
N SER A 302 4.34 16.47 -23.95
CA SER A 302 5.60 17.22 -23.78
C SER A 302 6.19 17.72 -25.13
N ASP A 303 5.97 16.95 -26.20
CA ASP A 303 6.46 17.20 -27.57
C ASP A 303 5.47 18.03 -28.42
N ASP A 304 4.16 17.89 -28.19
CA ASP A 304 3.12 18.71 -28.83
C ASP A 304 2.16 19.28 -27.79
N THR A 305 2.43 20.49 -27.34
CA THR A 305 1.66 21.16 -26.29
C THR A 305 0.23 21.53 -26.68
N PHE A 306 -0.13 21.46 -27.97
CA PHE A 306 -1.50 21.69 -28.43
C PHE A 306 -2.39 20.46 -28.20
N ILE A 307 -1.80 19.27 -28.12
CA ILE A 307 -2.52 18.04 -27.74
C ILE A 307 -2.63 18.00 -26.22
N ARG A 308 -3.78 18.51 -25.74
CA ARG A 308 -4.07 18.62 -24.31
C ARG A 308 -5.54 18.37 -24.01
N LYS A 309 -5.84 17.97 -22.78
CA LYS A 309 -7.22 17.70 -22.34
C LYS A 309 -7.37 17.80 -20.83
N GLY A 310 -8.45 18.46 -20.39
CA GLY A 310 -8.92 18.40 -19.00
C GLY A 310 -9.87 17.22 -18.77
N PHE A 311 -9.75 16.57 -17.62
CA PHE A 311 -10.56 15.43 -17.21
C PHE A 311 -11.26 15.71 -15.89
N GLY A 312 -12.59 15.63 -15.92
CA GLY A 312 -13.45 15.92 -14.79
C GLY A 312 -13.72 17.40 -14.60
N CYS A 313 -14.68 17.69 -13.73
CA CYS A 313 -15.09 19.03 -13.35
C CYS A 313 -15.42 19.05 -11.84
N VAL A 314 -14.75 19.94 -11.09
CA VAL A 314 -14.99 20.06 -9.66
C VAL A 314 -16.40 20.54 -9.33
N GLU A 315 -17.00 21.36 -10.19
CA GLU A 315 -18.35 21.87 -9.98
C GLU A 315 -19.39 20.75 -9.99
N GLU A 316 -19.30 19.80 -10.94
CA GLU A 316 -20.16 18.62 -10.98
C GLU A 316 -19.96 17.75 -9.74
N PHE A 317 -18.71 17.50 -9.37
CA PHE A 317 -18.38 16.71 -8.19
C PHE A 317 -18.90 17.36 -6.90
N THR A 318 -18.66 18.66 -6.72
CA THR A 318 -19.10 19.42 -5.54
C THR A 318 -20.61 19.58 -5.48
N LYS A 319 -21.29 19.73 -6.63
CA LYS A 319 -22.77 19.75 -6.71
C LYS A 319 -23.36 18.47 -6.14
N VAL A 320 -22.88 17.32 -6.59
CA VAL A 320 -23.35 16.03 -6.08
C VAL A 320 -23.02 15.86 -4.60
N ARG A 321 -21.82 16.26 -4.16
CA ARG A 321 -21.44 16.20 -2.75
C ARG A 321 -22.25 17.13 -1.85
N LYS A 322 -22.55 18.35 -2.30
CA LYS A 322 -23.46 19.29 -1.57
C LYS A 322 -24.84 18.66 -1.40
N GLN A 323 -25.41 18.07 -2.45
CA GLN A 323 -26.69 17.36 -2.37
C GLN A 323 -26.64 16.18 -1.40
N MET A 324 -25.56 15.39 -1.42
CA MET A 324 -25.37 14.29 -0.48
C MET A 324 -25.23 14.78 0.94
N LYS A 325 -24.47 15.86 1.17
CA LYS A 325 -24.32 16.49 2.49
C LYS A 325 -25.66 16.97 3.03
N ALA A 326 -26.44 17.70 2.25
CA ALA A 326 -27.76 18.18 2.65
C ALA A 326 -28.72 17.04 3.04
N ARG A 327 -28.75 15.97 2.23
CA ARG A 327 -29.54 14.76 2.55
C ARG A 327 -29.07 14.08 3.85
N ARG A 328 -27.76 13.99 4.08
CA ARG A 328 -27.21 13.43 5.32
C ARG A 328 -27.59 14.28 6.54
N GLU A 329 -27.49 15.62 6.44
CA GLU A 329 -27.89 16.52 7.52
C GLU A 329 -29.37 16.44 7.82
N ALA A 330 -30.24 16.39 6.81
CA ALA A 330 -31.66 16.17 6.96
C ALA A 330 -31.97 14.85 7.68
N LEU A 331 -31.27 13.78 7.31
CA LEU A 331 -31.38 12.47 7.95
C LEU A 331 -30.91 12.49 9.41
N GLN A 332 -29.81 13.18 9.71
CA GLN A 332 -29.28 13.38 11.07
C GLN A 332 -30.29 14.14 11.93
N LYS A 333 -30.87 15.23 11.43
CA LYS A 333 -31.93 16.01 12.11
C LYS A 333 -33.18 15.16 12.39
N SER A 334 -33.59 14.33 11.42
CA SER A 334 -34.72 13.40 11.61
C SER A 334 -34.45 12.34 12.70
N ILE A 335 -33.22 11.81 12.74
CA ILE A 335 -32.83 10.80 13.71
C ILE A 335 -32.65 11.41 15.12
N SER A 336 -32.13 12.66 15.22
CA SER A 336 -31.92 13.35 16.50
C SER A 336 -33.22 13.69 17.22
N LYS A 337 -34.30 13.96 16.48
CA LYS A 337 -35.63 14.19 17.05
C LYS A 337 -36.21 12.99 17.77
N ASN A 338 -35.76 11.78 17.44
CA ASN A 338 -36.20 10.53 18.09
C ASN A 338 -35.25 10.18 19.23
N LYS A 339 -35.52 10.70 20.42
CA LYS A 339 -34.74 10.41 21.64
C LYS A 339 -34.90 8.95 22.06
N GLY A 340 -33.78 8.27 22.20
CA GLY A 340 -33.64 7.01 22.94
C GLY A 340 -34.45 5.78 22.47
N GLY A 341 -34.14 4.61 23.00
CA GLY A 341 -34.91 3.39 22.91
C GLY A 341 -34.29 2.26 22.07
N ARG A 342 -34.91 1.08 22.23
CA ARG A 342 -34.58 -0.14 21.48
C ARG A 342 -34.63 0.11 19.97
N GLY A 343 -33.57 -0.23 19.24
CA GLY A 343 -33.52 -0.07 17.79
C GLY A 343 -32.66 1.08 17.27
N ARG A 344 -31.85 1.76 18.10
CA ARG A 344 -30.90 2.82 17.64
C ARG A 344 -30.03 2.36 16.48
N LYS A 345 -29.56 1.12 16.47
CA LYS A 345 -28.78 0.54 15.36
C LYS A 345 -29.58 0.49 14.04
N LYS A 346 -30.89 0.20 14.09
CA LYS A 346 -31.74 0.22 12.88
C LYS A 346 -31.92 1.63 12.36
N LYS A 347 -32.10 2.62 13.24
CA LYS A 347 -32.26 4.04 12.89
C LYS A 347 -30.97 4.65 12.30
N LEU A 348 -29.78 4.16 12.69
CA LEU A 348 -28.49 4.63 12.14
C LEU A 348 -28.11 4.00 10.81
N LYS A 349 -28.65 2.83 10.44
CA LYS A 349 -28.38 2.16 9.16
C LYS A 349 -28.50 3.06 7.92
N PRO A 350 -29.48 3.97 7.77
CA PRO A 350 -29.55 4.86 6.62
C PRO A 350 -28.35 5.83 6.53
N LEU A 351 -27.81 6.30 7.66
CA LEU A 351 -26.61 7.15 7.68
C LEU A 351 -25.37 6.39 7.22
N ASP A 352 -25.19 5.15 7.66
CA ASP A 352 -24.10 4.29 7.22
C ASP A 352 -24.18 4.02 5.71
N ARG A 353 -25.37 3.70 5.21
CA ARG A 353 -25.61 3.52 3.76
C ARG A 353 -25.30 4.80 2.97
N PHE A 354 -25.59 5.96 3.53
CA PHE A 354 -25.32 7.24 2.90
C PHE A 354 -23.81 7.51 2.79
N LYS A 355 -23.06 7.24 3.87
CA LYS A 355 -21.61 7.33 3.88
C LYS A 355 -20.97 6.41 2.84
N GLU A 356 -21.49 5.20 2.69
CA GLU A 356 -21.04 4.26 1.66
C GLU A 356 -21.30 4.78 0.24
N LYS A 357 -22.47 5.41 0.00
CA LYS A 357 -22.78 6.01 -1.30
C LYS A 357 -21.84 7.16 -1.64
N GLU A 358 -21.51 8.02 -0.66
CA GLU A 358 -20.53 9.11 -0.85
C GLU A 358 -19.15 8.57 -1.22
N GLN A 359 -18.68 7.55 -0.51
CA GLN A 359 -17.39 6.90 -0.81
C GLN A 359 -17.39 6.20 -2.17
N ALA A 360 -18.48 5.49 -2.50
CA ALA A 360 -18.62 4.83 -3.79
C ALA A 360 -18.66 5.83 -4.95
N PHE A 361 -19.32 6.97 -4.79
CA PHE A 361 -19.35 8.04 -5.78
C PHE A 361 -17.95 8.58 -6.04
N ALA A 362 -17.21 8.99 -4.99
CA ALA A 362 -15.85 9.51 -5.14
C ALA A 362 -14.91 8.49 -5.81
N LYS A 363 -15.02 7.21 -5.42
CA LYS A 363 -14.26 6.13 -6.04
C LYS A 363 -14.60 5.94 -7.51
N THR A 364 -15.89 5.96 -7.87
CA THR A 364 -16.35 5.81 -9.25
C THR A 364 -15.85 6.96 -10.11
N TYR A 365 -15.90 8.19 -9.59
CA TYR A 365 -15.40 9.37 -10.27
C TYR A 365 -13.88 9.28 -10.54
N ASN A 366 -13.09 8.88 -9.55
CA ASN A 366 -11.65 8.64 -9.74
C ASN A 366 -11.38 7.53 -10.78
N HIS A 367 -12.21 6.49 -10.82
CA HIS A 367 -12.10 5.45 -11.84
C HIS A 367 -12.37 5.98 -13.25
N GLN A 368 -13.34 6.87 -13.42
CA GLN A 368 -13.65 7.49 -14.71
C GLN A 368 -12.50 8.37 -15.18
N ILE A 369 -12.00 9.28 -14.31
CA ILE A 369 -10.89 10.18 -14.64
C ILE A 369 -9.62 9.38 -14.97
N SER A 370 -9.22 8.45 -14.10
CA SER A 370 -7.99 7.67 -14.33
C SER A 370 -8.06 6.82 -15.61
N SER A 371 -9.26 6.28 -15.96
CA SER A 371 -9.44 5.55 -17.22
C SER A 371 -9.34 6.47 -18.43
N ALA A 372 -9.87 7.69 -18.33
CA ALA A 372 -9.84 8.67 -19.41
C ALA A 372 -8.41 9.21 -19.65
N VAL A 373 -7.64 9.47 -18.59
CA VAL A 373 -6.23 9.88 -18.66
C VAL A 373 -5.39 8.80 -19.33
N VAL A 374 -5.48 7.54 -18.86
CA VAL A 374 -4.70 6.43 -19.43
C VAL A 374 -5.12 6.13 -20.88
N LYS A 375 -6.42 6.24 -21.18
CA LYS A 375 -6.89 6.11 -22.56
C LYS A 375 -6.28 7.20 -23.45
N PHE A 376 -6.26 8.44 -23.00
CA PHE A 376 -5.68 9.56 -23.74
C PHE A 376 -4.17 9.36 -23.98
N ALA A 377 -3.42 8.91 -22.96
CA ALA A 377 -2.02 8.57 -23.08
C ALA A 377 -1.79 7.47 -24.15
N ARG A 378 -2.58 6.39 -24.10
CA ARG A 378 -2.50 5.28 -25.04
C ARG A 378 -2.84 5.71 -26.47
N ASP A 379 -3.95 6.45 -26.64
CA ASP A 379 -4.43 6.90 -27.94
C ASP A 379 -3.45 7.86 -28.62
N ASN A 380 -2.62 8.59 -27.81
CA ASN A 380 -1.53 9.45 -28.27
C ASN A 380 -0.15 8.74 -28.25
N MET A 381 -0.11 7.42 -28.08
CA MET A 381 1.11 6.61 -28.12
C MET A 381 2.20 7.11 -27.16
N CYS A 382 1.84 7.49 -25.93
CA CYS A 382 2.79 7.90 -24.92
C CYS A 382 3.54 6.70 -24.33
N GLN A 383 4.85 6.85 -24.15
CA GLN A 383 5.69 5.90 -23.41
C GLN A 383 5.57 6.12 -21.92
N TYR A 384 5.50 7.38 -21.49
CA TYR A 384 5.48 7.78 -20.09
C TYR A 384 4.27 8.65 -19.75
N ILE A 385 3.84 8.54 -18.49
CA ILE A 385 2.96 9.52 -17.84
C ILE A 385 3.75 10.11 -16.67
N HIS A 386 3.97 11.42 -16.66
CA HIS A 386 4.55 12.13 -15.53
C HIS A 386 3.45 12.70 -14.65
N LEU A 387 3.54 12.46 -13.33
CA LEU A 387 2.63 12.94 -12.30
C LEU A 387 3.42 13.65 -11.20
N GLU A 388 2.86 14.67 -10.58
CA GLU A 388 3.42 15.22 -9.35
C GLU A 388 3.27 14.24 -8.18
N LYS A 389 4.31 14.11 -7.33
CA LYS A 389 4.23 13.33 -6.09
C LYS A 389 3.51 14.13 -5.01
N LEU A 390 2.18 14.07 -4.98
CA LEU A 390 1.38 14.74 -3.96
C LEU A 390 1.36 13.96 -2.65
N THR A 391 1.81 14.59 -1.57
CA THR A 391 1.73 14.05 -0.20
C THR A 391 0.43 14.46 0.48
N LYS A 392 0.01 13.72 1.52
CA LYS A 392 -1.23 14.00 2.26
C LYS A 392 -1.26 15.37 2.95
N GLN A 393 -0.13 16.05 3.09
CA GLN A 393 0.02 17.30 3.84
C GLN A 393 -0.30 18.58 3.06
N GLY A 394 -0.54 18.51 1.74
CA GLY A 394 -0.63 19.69 0.87
C GLY A 394 -1.96 20.40 0.78
N PHE A 395 -3.07 19.87 1.34
CA PHE A 395 -4.41 20.46 1.13
C PHE A 395 -5.10 20.82 2.45
N SER A 396 -5.17 22.13 2.74
CA SER A 396 -5.84 22.69 3.93
C SER A 396 -7.35 22.84 3.80
N ASP A 397 -7.94 22.64 2.63
CA ASP A 397 -9.36 22.85 2.38
C ASP A 397 -10.21 21.67 2.84
N LYS A 398 -11.14 21.92 3.80
CA LYS A 398 -12.06 20.94 4.36
C LYS A 398 -12.96 20.24 3.33
N LEU A 399 -13.29 20.87 2.21
CA LEU A 399 -14.09 20.28 1.13
C LEU A 399 -13.25 19.36 0.22
N LEU A 400 -12.00 19.72 0.00
CA LEU A 400 -11.06 19.04 -0.89
C LEU A 400 -10.17 18.05 -0.14
N GLY A 401 -9.91 18.23 1.16
CA GLY A 401 -9.22 17.28 2.02
C GLY A 401 -9.87 15.89 2.09
N THR A 402 -11.08 15.75 1.53
CA THR A 402 -11.75 14.46 1.32
C THR A 402 -11.62 13.91 -0.10
N TRP A 403 -11.01 14.65 -1.02
CA TRP A 403 -10.72 14.12 -2.35
C TRP A 403 -9.52 13.19 -2.27
N GLY A 404 -9.68 12.00 -2.77
CA GLY A 404 -8.63 11.00 -2.76
C GLY A 404 -7.64 11.19 -3.93
N TYR A 405 -6.84 12.27 -3.98
CA TYR A 405 -5.79 12.45 -4.99
C TYR A 405 -4.81 11.28 -5.00
N TYR A 406 -4.38 10.81 -3.84
CA TYR A 406 -3.57 9.61 -3.73
C TYR A 406 -4.26 8.40 -4.37
N GLN A 407 -5.58 8.24 -4.16
CA GLN A 407 -6.34 7.17 -4.81
C GLN A 407 -6.37 7.34 -6.33
N LEU A 408 -6.50 8.58 -6.84
CA LEU A 408 -6.47 8.86 -8.27
C LEU A 408 -5.11 8.51 -8.88
N GLN A 409 -4.00 8.91 -8.22
CA GLN A 409 -2.65 8.56 -8.62
C GLN A 409 -2.47 7.04 -8.70
N GLN A 410 -2.83 6.31 -7.66
CA GLN A 410 -2.76 4.84 -7.64
C GLN A 410 -3.61 4.20 -8.74
N MET A 411 -4.78 4.79 -9.06
CA MET A 411 -5.61 4.31 -10.14
C MET A 411 -5.04 4.57 -11.53
N ILE A 412 -4.34 5.69 -11.74
CA ILE A 412 -3.62 5.97 -12.98
C ILE A 412 -2.46 4.97 -13.11
N MET A 413 -1.65 4.79 -12.07
CA MET A 413 -0.51 3.89 -12.07
C MET A 413 -0.88 2.47 -12.52
N TYR A 414 -1.78 1.80 -11.79
CA TYR A 414 -2.08 0.40 -12.12
C TYR A 414 -2.80 0.23 -13.47
N LYS A 415 -3.51 1.27 -13.96
CA LYS A 415 -4.15 1.23 -15.28
C LYS A 415 -3.15 1.46 -16.40
N ALA A 416 -2.22 2.40 -16.24
CA ALA A 416 -1.12 2.67 -17.15
C ALA A 416 -0.22 1.42 -17.27
N ASP A 417 0.10 0.81 -16.13
CA ASP A 417 0.86 -0.43 -16.05
C ASP A 417 0.25 -1.57 -16.86
N ARG A 418 -1.08 -1.73 -16.83
CA ARG A 418 -1.80 -2.74 -17.62
C ARG A 418 -1.70 -2.57 -19.14
N VAL A 419 -1.47 -1.35 -19.61
CA VAL A 419 -1.32 -1.04 -21.05
C VAL A 419 0.13 -0.80 -21.46
N GLY A 420 1.09 -1.02 -20.55
CA GLY A 420 2.52 -0.91 -20.81
C GLY A 420 3.05 0.53 -20.83
N ILE A 421 2.34 1.48 -20.22
CA ILE A 421 2.77 2.87 -20.05
C ILE A 421 3.40 2.99 -18.66
N GLU A 422 4.62 3.51 -18.59
CA GLU A 422 5.33 3.75 -17.33
C GLU A 422 4.89 5.08 -16.71
N VAL A 423 4.62 5.06 -15.39
CA VAL A 423 4.29 6.27 -14.63
C VAL A 423 5.50 6.68 -13.81
N ARG A 424 5.92 7.94 -13.96
CA ARG A 424 7.03 8.55 -13.21
C ARG A 424 6.51 9.70 -12.36
N PHE A 425 6.97 9.76 -11.11
CA PHE A 425 6.66 10.87 -10.23
C PHE A 425 7.72 11.94 -10.32
N VAL A 426 7.28 13.19 -10.51
CA VAL A 426 8.16 14.35 -10.56
C VAL A 426 8.04 15.18 -9.29
N ASN A 427 9.08 15.94 -8.99
CA ASN A 427 9.10 16.89 -7.88
C ASN A 427 8.03 17.97 -8.10
N PRO A 428 7.06 18.14 -7.15
CA PRO A 428 6.02 19.16 -7.29
C PRO A 428 6.51 20.59 -7.09
N ALA A 429 7.76 20.78 -6.65
CA ALA A 429 8.31 22.11 -6.37
C ALA A 429 8.30 22.96 -7.64
N TYR A 430 7.66 24.14 -7.53
CA TYR A 430 7.62 25.19 -8.56
C TYR A 430 6.95 24.85 -9.91
N THR A 431 6.41 23.67 -10.12
CA THR A 431 5.76 23.26 -11.38
C THR A 431 4.68 24.23 -11.83
N SER A 432 3.91 24.80 -10.88
CA SER A 432 2.87 25.79 -11.12
C SER A 432 3.35 27.23 -11.22
N GLN A 433 4.61 27.53 -10.84
CA GLN A 433 5.21 28.88 -10.82
C GLN A 433 6.23 29.10 -11.95
N LYS A 434 6.78 28.00 -12.48
CA LYS A 434 7.75 28.00 -13.58
C LYS A 434 7.06 28.31 -14.91
N CYS A 435 7.63 29.22 -15.69
CA CYS A 435 7.16 29.50 -17.04
C CYS A 435 7.56 28.37 -18.00
N SER A 436 6.60 27.76 -18.69
CA SER A 436 6.86 26.69 -19.66
C SER A 436 7.60 27.15 -20.92
N LYS A 437 7.69 28.49 -21.17
CA LYS A 437 8.37 29.08 -22.32
C LYS A 437 9.83 29.47 -22.00
N CYS A 438 10.05 30.26 -20.94
CA CYS A 438 11.38 30.81 -20.62
C CYS A 438 12.03 30.19 -19.37
N GLY A 439 11.33 29.35 -18.61
CA GLY A 439 11.86 28.74 -17.41
C GLY A 439 11.88 29.60 -16.15
N HIS A 440 11.54 30.91 -16.27
CA HIS A 440 11.54 31.83 -15.12
C HIS A 440 10.56 31.37 -14.03
N ILE A 441 11.02 31.34 -12.77
CA ILE A 441 10.25 30.91 -11.60
C ILE A 441 9.93 32.13 -10.75
N ALA A 442 8.67 32.47 -10.64
CA ALA A 442 8.18 33.53 -9.73
C ALA A 442 6.77 33.20 -9.27
N ARG A 443 6.46 33.56 -8.01
CA ARG A 443 5.11 33.37 -7.45
C ARG A 443 4.07 34.21 -8.18
N GLU A 444 4.45 35.37 -8.63
CA GLU A 444 3.66 36.37 -9.37
C GLU A 444 3.23 35.87 -10.76
N ASN A 445 3.94 34.86 -11.32
CA ASN A 445 3.56 34.24 -12.58
C ASN A 445 2.17 33.61 -12.53
N ARG A 446 1.76 33.08 -11.35
CA ARG A 446 0.42 32.51 -11.13
C ARG A 446 -0.53 33.56 -10.56
N GLN A 447 -1.16 34.32 -11.43
CA GLN A 447 -2.04 35.42 -11.03
C GLN A 447 -3.33 34.94 -10.36
N THR A 448 -3.91 33.84 -10.84
CA THR A 448 -5.12 33.21 -10.28
C THR A 448 -5.03 31.69 -10.39
N GLN A 449 -6.06 31.00 -9.88
CA GLN A 449 -6.15 29.52 -10.01
C GLN A 449 -6.08 29.07 -11.48
N SER A 450 -6.63 29.85 -12.41
CA SER A 450 -6.73 29.48 -13.83
C SER A 450 -5.84 30.31 -14.77
N LYS A 451 -5.26 31.43 -14.31
CA LYS A 451 -4.45 32.33 -15.14
C LYS A 451 -2.98 32.29 -14.76
N PHE A 452 -2.16 32.00 -15.73
CA PHE A 452 -0.70 32.10 -15.68
C PHE A 452 -0.25 33.21 -16.61
N LYS A 453 0.62 34.12 -16.15
CA LYS A 453 1.30 35.13 -16.97
C LYS A 453 2.69 35.35 -16.44
N CYS A 454 3.70 35.02 -17.21
CA CYS A 454 5.09 35.20 -16.85
C CYS A 454 5.43 36.68 -16.71
N VAL A 455 6.02 37.06 -15.58
CA VAL A 455 6.45 38.45 -15.33
C VAL A 455 7.68 38.80 -16.15
N GLU A 456 8.51 37.83 -16.55
CA GLU A 456 9.72 38.03 -17.33
C GLU A 456 9.45 38.13 -18.84
N CYS A 457 8.83 37.11 -19.45
CA CYS A 457 8.65 37.05 -20.90
C CYS A 457 7.23 37.36 -21.37
N GLY A 458 6.30 37.70 -20.48
CA GLY A 458 4.91 38.02 -20.81
C GLY A 458 4.07 36.83 -21.30
N HIS A 459 4.62 35.61 -21.36
CA HIS A 459 3.90 34.43 -21.82
C HIS A 459 2.69 34.15 -20.96
N SER A 460 1.51 34.00 -21.58
CA SER A 460 0.23 33.82 -20.88
C SER A 460 -0.47 32.56 -21.33
N LEU A 461 -0.85 31.71 -20.37
CA LEU A 461 -1.56 30.45 -20.58
C LEU A 461 -2.60 30.19 -19.47
N ASN A 462 -3.41 29.15 -19.65
CA ASN A 462 -4.12 28.55 -18.53
C ASN A 462 -3.10 27.94 -17.55
N ALA A 463 -3.30 28.11 -16.23
CA ALA A 463 -2.35 27.70 -15.21
C ALA A 463 -2.13 26.17 -15.20
N ASP A 464 -3.22 25.38 -15.32
CA ASP A 464 -3.15 23.91 -15.33
C ASP A 464 -2.45 23.40 -16.59
N TRP A 465 -2.62 24.12 -17.72
CA TRP A 465 -1.88 23.82 -18.96
C TRP A 465 -0.38 24.11 -18.81
N ASN A 466 0.00 25.27 -18.28
CA ASN A 466 1.40 25.58 -18.01
C ASN A 466 2.04 24.55 -17.08
N ALA A 467 1.34 24.15 -16.00
CA ALA A 467 1.82 23.15 -15.05
C ALA A 467 2.00 21.77 -15.72
N SER A 468 1.02 21.33 -16.53
CA SER A 468 1.11 20.04 -17.22
C SER A 468 2.26 19.96 -18.21
N ILE A 469 2.63 21.08 -18.88
CA ILE A 469 3.82 21.15 -19.74
C ILE A 469 5.09 21.01 -18.90
N ASN A 470 5.20 21.72 -17.77
CA ASN A 470 6.35 21.65 -16.88
C ASN A 470 6.54 20.24 -16.30
N ILE A 471 5.45 19.61 -15.88
CA ILE A 471 5.44 18.23 -15.39
C ILE A 471 5.91 17.26 -16.48
N GLY A 472 5.40 17.40 -17.70
CA GLY A 472 5.76 16.53 -18.82
C GLY A 472 7.24 16.65 -19.23
N ARG A 473 7.85 17.84 -19.06
CA ARG A 473 9.24 18.13 -19.40
C ARG A 473 10.23 17.99 -18.24
N SER A 474 9.73 17.66 -17.05
CA SER A 474 10.59 17.46 -15.87
C SER A 474 11.42 16.20 -16.00
N ASP A 475 12.69 16.31 -15.61
CA ASP A 475 13.68 15.24 -15.44
C ASP A 475 14.03 14.97 -13.96
N GLU A 476 13.44 15.75 -13.04
CA GLU A 476 13.60 15.58 -11.61
C GLU A 476 12.58 14.54 -11.08
N PHE A 477 13.00 13.27 -11.03
CA PHE A 477 12.14 12.18 -10.54
C PHE A 477 12.29 11.93 -9.04
N MET A 478 11.20 11.49 -8.43
CA MET A 478 11.14 11.12 -7.01
C MET A 478 10.72 9.65 -6.88
N ASP A 479 11.46 8.88 -6.11
CA ASP A 479 11.18 7.47 -5.79
C ASP A 479 9.91 7.29 -4.93
#